data_5398efcc309231c5b293292bc679adc2
#
_entry.id   5398efcc309231c5b293292bc679adc2
#
_cell.length_a   1.000
_cell.length_b   1.000
_cell.length_c   1.000
_cell.angle_alpha   90.00
_cell.angle_beta   90.00
_cell.angle_gamma   90.00
#
_symmetry.space_group_name_H-M   'P 1'
#
loop_
_entity.id
_entity.type
_entity.pdbx_description
1 polymer ?
#
loop_
_entity_poly.entity_id
_entity_poly.type
_entity_poly.pdbx_seq_one_letter_code
_entity_poly.pdbx_strand_id
1 'polypeptide(L)'
;MTSNTPAKPNLDSALAHLADVVDQRREAFKSGQSDPKTSYTALLFSKGDDGILKKIGEEATETVMAAKDSRQSNLAPEQQKLLVGEVADLWFHCLIALSQFNLRPEDVIAELDRRLGTSGIEEKAARKAADKE
;
A
#
# COMPACT_ATOMS: atom_id res chain seq x y z
N MET A 1 -23.72 -25.51 -19.65
CA MET A 1 -23.60 -24.77 -18.38
C MET A 1 -22.21 -24.14 -18.30
N THR A 2 -22.16 -22.85 -18.53
CA THR A 2 -20.95 -22.11 -18.30
C THR A 2 -20.80 -21.91 -16.80
N SER A 3 -19.77 -22.50 -16.19
CA SER A 3 -19.46 -22.23 -14.79
C SER A 3 -19.02 -20.76 -14.68
N ASN A 4 -19.83 -19.97 -14.01
CA ASN A 4 -19.54 -18.57 -13.72
C ASN A 4 -18.56 -18.49 -12.53
N THR A 5 -17.36 -19.08 -12.70
CA THR A 5 -16.30 -18.87 -11.73
C THR A 5 -15.74 -17.47 -12.00
N PRO A 6 -15.86 -16.53 -11.06
CA PRO A 6 -15.25 -15.21 -11.27
C PRO A 6 -13.76 -15.40 -11.53
N ALA A 7 -13.27 -14.80 -12.60
CA ALA A 7 -11.84 -14.77 -12.90
C ALA A 7 -11.11 -14.23 -11.67
N LYS A 8 -10.01 -14.89 -11.27
CA LYS A 8 -9.16 -14.36 -10.20
C LYS A 8 -8.74 -12.94 -10.59
N PRO A 9 -8.87 -11.96 -9.70
CA PRO A 9 -8.47 -10.60 -10.03
C PRO A 9 -7.00 -10.59 -10.47
N ASN A 10 -6.73 -9.95 -11.59
CA ASN A 10 -5.37 -9.68 -12.00
C ASN A 10 -4.81 -8.64 -11.02
N LEU A 11 -3.88 -9.03 -10.16
CA LEU A 11 -3.32 -8.20 -9.10
C LEU A 11 -2.67 -6.94 -9.67
N ASP A 12 -2.00 -7.03 -10.81
CA ASP A 12 -1.36 -5.87 -11.45
C ASP A 12 -2.41 -4.85 -11.91
N SER A 13 -3.49 -5.31 -12.53
CA SER A 13 -4.61 -4.45 -12.93
C SER A 13 -5.33 -3.84 -11.72
N ALA A 14 -5.50 -4.61 -10.64
CA ALA A 14 -6.17 -4.12 -9.42
C ALA A 14 -5.37 -3.00 -8.78
N LEU A 15 -4.05 -3.15 -8.62
CA LEU A 15 -3.19 -2.13 -8.04
C LEU A 15 -3.13 -0.89 -8.94
N ALA A 16 -3.02 -1.07 -10.26
CA ALA A 16 -3.02 0.04 -11.20
C ALA A 16 -4.33 0.82 -11.14
N HIS A 17 -5.47 0.12 -11.06
CA HIS A 17 -6.78 0.75 -10.93
C HIS A 17 -6.90 1.57 -9.64
N LEU A 18 -6.48 0.99 -8.51
CA LEU A 18 -6.48 1.69 -7.22
C LEU A 18 -5.60 2.95 -7.28
N ALA A 19 -4.43 2.84 -7.90
CA ALA A 19 -3.53 3.98 -8.07
C ALA A 19 -4.15 5.08 -8.95
N ASP A 20 -4.83 4.69 -10.02
CA ASP A 20 -5.54 5.64 -10.88
C ASP A 20 -6.61 6.40 -10.09
N VAL A 21 -7.39 5.70 -9.26
CA VAL A 21 -8.41 6.33 -8.41
C VAL A 21 -7.77 7.29 -7.41
N VAL A 22 -6.68 6.89 -6.78
CA VAL A 22 -5.94 7.74 -5.83
C VAL A 22 -5.43 9.00 -6.51
N ASP A 23 -4.81 8.87 -7.70
CA ASP A 23 -4.29 10.00 -8.46
C ASP A 23 -5.42 10.96 -8.88
N GLN A 24 -6.56 10.44 -9.31
CA GLN A 24 -7.73 11.25 -9.67
C GLN A 24 -8.23 12.04 -8.46
N ARG A 25 -8.28 11.43 -7.28
CA ARG A 25 -8.71 12.10 -6.05
C ARG A 25 -7.71 13.15 -5.58
N ARG A 26 -6.40 12.89 -5.78
CA ARG A 26 -5.37 13.89 -5.53
C ARG A 26 -5.57 15.12 -6.41
N GLU A 27 -5.78 14.92 -7.69
CA GLU A 27 -6.01 16.01 -8.64
C GLU A 27 -7.31 16.77 -8.33
N ALA A 28 -8.37 16.06 -7.96
CA ALA A 28 -9.63 16.68 -7.53
C ALA A 28 -9.43 17.56 -6.30
N PHE A 29 -8.64 17.12 -5.33
CA PHE A 29 -8.28 17.93 -4.17
C PHE A 29 -7.49 19.18 -4.57
N LYS A 30 -6.45 19.03 -5.39
CA LYS A 30 -5.60 20.15 -5.83
C LYS A 30 -6.38 21.20 -6.61
N SER A 31 -7.37 20.79 -7.40
CA SER A 31 -8.21 21.69 -8.19
C SER A 31 -9.39 22.29 -7.41
N GLY A 32 -9.53 21.96 -6.14
CA GLY A 32 -10.62 22.44 -5.30
C GLY A 32 -11.96 21.74 -5.51
N GLN A 33 -12.00 20.66 -6.28
CA GLN A 33 -13.22 19.90 -6.55
C GLN A 33 -13.59 18.91 -5.45
N SER A 34 -12.68 18.62 -4.53
CA SER A 34 -12.88 17.67 -3.43
C SER A 34 -12.59 18.36 -2.10
N ASP A 35 -13.53 18.21 -1.15
CA ASP A 35 -13.45 18.83 0.15
C ASP A 35 -12.88 17.83 1.18
N PRO A 36 -11.79 18.19 1.91
CA PRO A 36 -11.27 17.38 3.01
C PRO A 36 -12.30 17.03 4.08
N LYS A 37 -13.36 17.81 4.22
CA LYS A 37 -14.43 17.54 5.20
C LYS A 37 -15.35 16.40 4.79
N THR A 38 -15.42 16.06 3.50
CA THR A 38 -16.32 15.05 2.96
C THR A 38 -15.62 13.89 2.29
N SER A 39 -14.31 14.04 2.00
CA SER A 39 -13.47 13.01 1.38
C SER A 39 -12.27 12.69 2.25
N TYR A 40 -12.16 11.44 2.67
CA TYR A 40 -11.01 10.98 3.46
C TYR A 40 -9.70 11.10 2.67
N THR A 41 -9.73 10.78 1.38
CA THR A 41 -8.55 10.89 0.51
C THR A 41 -8.10 12.35 0.39
N ALA A 42 -9.05 13.29 0.19
CA ALA A 42 -8.75 14.72 0.18
C ALA A 42 -8.17 15.17 1.53
N LEU A 43 -8.71 14.67 2.64
CA LEU A 43 -8.16 14.96 3.97
C LEU A 43 -6.71 14.52 4.10
N LEU A 44 -6.38 13.33 3.62
CA LEU A 44 -5.00 12.82 3.65
C LEU A 44 -4.07 13.72 2.85
N PHE A 45 -4.43 14.05 1.61
CA PHE A 45 -3.61 14.94 0.78
C PHE A 45 -3.49 16.36 1.38
N SER A 46 -4.52 16.83 2.08
CA SER A 46 -4.47 18.14 2.74
C SER A 46 -3.45 18.22 3.88
N LYS A 47 -3.08 17.07 4.44
CA LYS A 47 -2.09 17.01 5.53
C LYS A 47 -0.65 17.16 5.08
N GLY A 48 -0.39 17.04 3.77
CA GLY A 48 0.96 17.11 3.22
C GLY A 48 1.83 15.91 3.57
N ASP A 49 3.11 16.00 3.25
CA ASP A 49 4.06 14.89 3.39
C ASP A 49 4.09 14.30 4.80
N ASP A 50 4.27 15.12 5.80
CA ASP A 50 4.44 14.65 7.19
C ASP A 50 3.21 13.89 7.67
N GLY A 51 2.01 14.40 7.39
CA GLY A 51 0.77 13.76 7.79
C GLY A 51 0.54 12.44 7.06
N ILE A 52 0.85 12.38 5.78
CA ILE A 52 0.76 11.16 4.98
C ILE A 52 1.75 10.10 5.46
N LEU A 53 3.01 10.50 5.68
CA LEU A 53 4.06 9.58 6.12
C LEU A 53 3.83 9.07 7.53
N LYS A 54 3.31 9.91 8.42
CA LYS A 54 2.93 9.52 9.79
C LYS A 54 1.92 8.37 9.79
N LYS A 55 0.95 8.39 8.87
CA LYS A 55 -0.05 7.32 8.77
C LYS A 55 0.57 5.96 8.44
N ILE A 56 1.61 5.92 7.63
CA ILE A 56 2.31 4.66 7.35
C ILE A 56 2.88 4.06 8.63
N GLY A 57 3.51 4.88 9.48
CA GLY A 57 4.04 4.42 10.76
C GLY A 57 2.95 3.91 11.69
N GLU A 58 1.83 4.62 11.78
CA GLU A 58 0.68 4.21 12.60
C GLU A 58 0.09 2.87 12.12
N GLU A 59 -0.17 2.73 10.82
CA GLU A 59 -0.76 1.51 10.25
C GLU A 59 0.20 0.33 10.31
N ALA A 60 1.51 0.56 10.18
CA ALA A 60 2.51 -0.50 10.36
C ALA A 60 2.48 -1.04 11.79
N THR A 61 2.39 -0.16 12.78
CA THR A 61 2.28 -0.55 14.20
C THR A 61 1.00 -1.33 14.46
N GLU A 62 -0.14 -0.86 13.95
CA GLU A 62 -1.42 -1.55 14.08
C GLU A 62 -1.39 -2.94 13.42
N THR A 63 -0.70 -3.06 12.28
CA THR A 63 -0.51 -4.36 11.61
C THR A 63 0.29 -5.32 12.49
N VAL A 64 1.36 -4.86 13.12
CA VAL A 64 2.16 -5.68 14.05
C VAL A 64 1.30 -6.15 15.22
N MET A 65 0.52 -5.25 15.81
CA MET A 65 -0.36 -5.58 16.94
C MET A 65 -1.42 -6.61 16.54
N ALA A 66 -2.08 -6.41 15.40
CA ALA A 66 -3.08 -7.34 14.88
C ALA A 66 -2.48 -8.72 14.58
N ALA A 67 -1.24 -8.77 14.05
CA ALA A 67 -0.53 -10.03 13.80
C ALA A 67 -0.22 -10.78 15.10
N LYS A 68 0.21 -10.06 16.13
CA LYS A 68 0.47 -10.65 17.46
C LYS A 68 -0.82 -11.20 18.08
N ASP A 69 -1.90 -10.45 18.01
CA ASP A 69 -3.20 -10.90 18.49
C ASP A 69 -3.69 -12.15 17.75
N SER A 70 -3.50 -12.17 16.42
CA SER A 70 -3.83 -13.33 15.60
C SER A 70 -3.03 -14.56 16.03
N ARG A 71 -1.73 -14.41 16.25
CA ARG A 71 -0.87 -15.52 16.71
C ARG A 71 -1.31 -16.02 18.07
N GLN A 72 -1.61 -15.13 18.99
CA GLN A 72 -2.04 -15.45 20.35
C GLN A 72 -3.39 -16.17 20.37
N SER A 73 -4.27 -15.87 19.43
CA SER A 73 -5.57 -16.54 19.27
C SER A 73 -5.47 -17.88 18.50
N ASN A 74 -4.27 -18.32 18.16
CA ASN A 74 -4.02 -19.48 17.32
C ASN A 74 -4.65 -19.34 15.91
N LEU A 75 -4.49 -18.15 15.34
CA LEU A 75 -4.97 -17.79 13.99
C LEU A 75 -6.50 -17.88 13.87
N ALA A 76 -7.22 -17.47 14.90
CA ALA A 76 -8.68 -17.46 14.89
C ALA A 76 -9.20 -16.62 13.70
N PRO A 77 -10.27 -17.07 13.03
CA PRO A 77 -10.77 -16.41 11.81
C PRO A 77 -11.07 -14.91 11.97
N GLU A 78 -11.61 -14.48 13.10
CA GLU A 78 -11.89 -13.08 13.38
C GLU A 78 -10.60 -12.25 13.48
N GLN A 79 -9.58 -12.78 14.14
CA GLN A 79 -8.29 -12.11 14.27
C GLN A 79 -7.55 -12.05 12.93
N GLN A 80 -7.67 -13.10 12.12
CA GLN A 80 -7.14 -13.09 10.76
C GLN A 80 -7.81 -12.02 9.89
N LYS A 81 -9.12 -11.85 10.02
CA LYS A 81 -9.86 -10.81 9.32
C LYS A 81 -9.39 -9.41 9.74
N LEU A 82 -9.17 -9.18 11.03
CA LEU A 82 -8.64 -7.90 11.52
C LEU A 82 -7.24 -7.63 10.98
N LEU A 83 -6.38 -8.65 10.95
CA LEU A 83 -5.03 -8.52 10.38
C LEU A 83 -5.08 -8.12 8.89
N VAL A 84 -5.94 -8.79 8.11
CA VAL A 84 -6.13 -8.42 6.70
C VAL A 84 -6.57 -6.96 6.56
N GLY A 85 -7.48 -6.51 7.42
CA GLY A 85 -7.94 -5.11 7.44
C GLY A 85 -6.80 -4.14 7.72
N GLU A 86 -5.93 -4.44 8.68
CA GLU A 86 -4.78 -3.57 9.01
C GLU A 86 -3.74 -3.55 7.88
N VAL A 87 -3.47 -4.69 7.25
CA VAL A 87 -2.58 -4.73 6.08
C VAL A 87 -3.18 -3.93 4.92
N ALA A 88 -4.51 -4.02 4.71
CA ALA A 88 -5.18 -3.23 3.68
C ALA A 88 -5.03 -1.73 3.94
N ASP A 89 -5.19 -1.30 5.21
CA ASP A 89 -4.98 0.10 5.61
C ASP A 89 -3.53 0.54 5.35
N LEU A 90 -2.57 -0.29 5.69
CA LEU A 90 -1.15 -0.02 5.44
C LEU A 90 -0.87 0.14 3.93
N TRP A 91 -1.36 -0.78 3.12
CA TRP A 91 -1.18 -0.72 1.66
C TRP A 91 -1.84 0.52 1.08
N PHE A 92 -3.05 0.85 1.55
CA PHE A 92 -3.76 2.05 1.10
C PHE A 92 -2.94 3.32 1.39
N HIS A 93 -2.40 3.46 2.59
CA HIS A 93 -1.59 4.62 2.94
C HIS A 93 -0.26 4.65 2.18
N CYS A 94 0.30 3.49 1.84
CA CYS A 94 1.45 3.41 0.94
C CYS A 94 1.09 3.91 -0.48
N LEU A 95 -0.11 3.58 -0.99
CA LEU A 95 -0.57 4.09 -2.28
C LEU A 95 -0.74 5.62 -2.27
N ILE A 96 -1.28 6.17 -1.18
CA ILE A 96 -1.38 7.62 -1.00
C ILE A 96 0.02 8.26 -1.03
N ALA A 97 0.98 7.69 -0.30
CA ALA A 97 2.35 8.19 -0.27
C ALA A 97 3.01 8.13 -1.65
N LEU A 98 2.87 7.01 -2.36
CA LEU A 98 3.41 6.90 -3.73
C LEU A 98 2.84 8.00 -4.62
N SER A 99 1.53 8.21 -4.61
CA SER A 99 0.89 9.28 -5.38
C SER A 99 1.43 10.66 -5.01
N GLN A 100 1.62 10.92 -3.71
CA GLN A 100 2.18 12.19 -3.21
C GLN A 100 3.57 12.47 -3.79
N PHE A 101 4.38 11.45 -4.01
CA PHE A 101 5.73 11.56 -4.56
C PHE A 101 5.79 11.28 -6.08
N ASN A 102 4.64 11.28 -6.77
CA ASN A 102 4.53 11.02 -8.22
C ASN A 102 5.07 9.64 -8.62
N LEU A 103 4.88 8.66 -7.74
CA LEU A 103 5.26 7.27 -7.97
C LEU A 103 4.02 6.39 -8.08
N ARG A 104 4.20 5.21 -8.65
CA ARG A 104 3.14 4.26 -8.94
C ARG A 104 3.46 2.89 -8.31
N PRO A 105 2.42 2.09 -7.95
CA PRO A 105 2.68 0.73 -7.49
C PRO A 105 3.39 -0.14 -8.52
N GLU A 106 3.26 0.15 -9.82
CA GLU A 106 4.00 -0.54 -10.87
C GLU A 106 5.52 -0.37 -10.67
N ASP A 107 5.98 0.77 -10.17
CA ASP A 107 7.40 1.00 -9.85
C ASP A 107 7.87 0.05 -8.75
N VAL A 108 7.03 -0.16 -7.73
CA VAL A 108 7.33 -1.09 -6.63
C VAL A 108 7.36 -2.54 -7.12
N ILE A 109 6.38 -2.92 -7.94
CA ILE A 109 6.32 -4.27 -8.51
C ILE A 109 7.53 -4.53 -9.40
N ALA A 110 7.93 -3.58 -10.22
CA ALA A 110 9.14 -3.69 -11.06
C ALA A 110 10.40 -3.92 -10.21
N GLU A 111 10.52 -3.22 -9.09
CA GLU A 111 11.65 -3.40 -8.17
C GLU A 111 11.63 -4.78 -7.50
N LEU A 112 10.44 -5.26 -7.11
CA LEU A 112 10.30 -6.61 -6.55
C LEU A 112 10.64 -7.69 -7.58
N ASP A 113 10.18 -7.53 -8.82
CA ASP A 113 10.52 -8.44 -9.92
C ASP A 113 12.02 -8.49 -10.18
N ARG A 114 12.68 -7.34 -10.14
CA ARG A 114 14.14 -7.26 -10.27
C ARG A 114 14.84 -8.09 -9.20
N ARG A 115 14.33 -8.08 -7.98
CA ARG A 115 14.91 -8.82 -6.85
C ARG A 115 14.67 -10.32 -6.93
N LEU A 116 13.65 -10.79 -7.62
CA LEU A 116 13.28 -12.21 -7.69
C LEU A 116 14.34 -13.07 -8.38
N GLY A 117 15.16 -12.50 -9.26
CA GLY A 117 16.26 -13.22 -9.92
C GLY A 117 17.57 -13.31 -9.12
N THR A 118 17.60 -12.70 -7.91
CA THR A 118 18.82 -12.57 -7.09
C THR A 118 18.51 -13.03 -5.67
N SER A 119 19.44 -13.77 -5.01
CA SER A 119 19.24 -14.16 -3.62
C SER A 119 19.18 -12.92 -2.70
N GLY A 120 18.46 -13.01 -1.58
CA GLY A 120 18.35 -11.91 -0.63
C GLY A 120 19.70 -11.46 -0.07
N ILE A 121 20.64 -12.38 0.09
CA ILE A 121 22.01 -12.07 0.54
C ILE A 121 22.79 -11.32 -0.54
N GLU A 122 22.72 -11.78 -1.79
CA GLU A 122 23.35 -11.11 -2.94
C GLU A 122 22.79 -9.72 -3.16
N GLU A 123 21.48 -9.54 -3.04
CA GLU A 123 20.82 -8.25 -3.17
C GLU A 123 21.25 -7.27 -2.07
N LYS A 124 21.36 -7.72 -0.83
CA LYS A 124 21.87 -6.90 0.27
C LYS A 124 23.31 -6.46 0.02
N ALA A 125 24.15 -7.36 -0.48
CA ALA A 125 25.55 -7.06 -0.81
C ALA A 125 25.64 -6.02 -1.93
N ALA A 126 24.81 -6.14 -2.97
CA ALA A 126 24.77 -5.20 -4.09
C ALA A 126 24.32 -3.81 -3.63
N ARG A 127 23.31 -3.71 -2.76
CA ARG A 127 22.84 -2.43 -2.19
C ARG A 127 23.90 -1.76 -1.32
N LYS A 128 24.62 -2.55 -0.50
CA LYS A 128 25.74 -2.04 0.31
C LYS A 128 26.87 -1.50 -0.55
N ALA A 129 27.19 -2.17 -1.66
CA ALA A 129 28.22 -1.71 -2.58
C ALA A 129 27.83 -0.38 -3.25
N ALA A 130 26.56 -0.23 -3.66
CA ALA A 130 26.05 0.99 -4.27
C ALA A 130 26.07 2.18 -3.29
N ASP A 131 25.74 1.94 -2.01
CA ASP A 131 25.74 2.98 -0.98
C ASP A 131 27.13 3.52 -0.64
N LYS A 132 28.19 2.80 -1.04
CA LYS A 132 29.60 3.22 -0.80
C LYS A 132 30.20 4.02 -1.96
N GLU A 133 29.52 4.11 -3.07
CA GLU A 133 29.92 4.92 -4.20
C GLU A 133 29.32 6.34 -4.09
#